data_494a48f50c86b1bd7bebaf5dbbb10f37
#
_entry.id   494a48f50c86b1bd7bebaf5dbbb10f37
#
_cell.length_a   1.000
_cell.length_b   1.000
_cell.length_c   1.000
_cell.angle_alpha   90.00
_cell.angle_beta   90.00
_cell.angle_gamma   90.00
#
_symmetry.space_group_name_H-M   'P 1'
#
loop_
_entity.id
_entity.type
_entity.pdbx_description
1 polymer ?
#
loop_
_entity_poly.entity_id
_entity_poly.type
_entity_poly.pdbx_seq_one_letter_code
_entity_poly.pdbx_strand_id
1 'polypeptide(L)'
;MNLKIILIMGLPGAGKTTLADALAKKINAKRLNADEVRKEANDWDFSEEGRKRQAKRMSDFALKLKNEGNNVIADFICPTPEARKLFPADYIVWVDTIKSGRFDDTNKMFVKPEKFDFHVTSQNAKEWSEKILTDLSKNV
;
A
#
# COMPACT_ATOMS: atom_id res chain seq x y z
N MET A 1 9.72 -4.98 18.05
CA MET A 1 8.78 -5.33 16.94
C MET A 1 9.58 -5.88 15.77
N ASN A 2 9.13 -7.00 15.24
CA ASN A 2 9.75 -7.56 14.02
C ASN A 2 9.53 -6.64 12.83
N LEU A 3 10.48 -6.63 11.92
CA LEU A 3 10.37 -5.84 10.70
C LEU A 3 9.17 -6.31 9.87
N LYS A 4 8.43 -5.36 9.30
CA LYS A 4 7.23 -5.64 8.53
C LYS A 4 7.21 -4.88 7.21
N ILE A 5 6.60 -5.51 6.21
CA ILE A 5 6.20 -4.86 4.97
C ILE A 5 4.70 -4.59 5.08
N ILE A 6 4.34 -3.32 5.08
CA ILE A 6 2.96 -2.86 5.22
C ILE A 6 2.48 -2.36 3.87
N LEU A 7 1.38 -2.92 3.38
CA LEU A 7 0.72 -2.47 2.16
C LEU A 7 -0.44 -1.56 2.53
N ILE A 8 -0.44 -0.33 2.00
CA ILE A 8 -1.58 0.57 2.07
C ILE A 8 -2.17 0.64 0.67
N MET A 9 -3.36 0.07 0.49
CA MET A 9 -4.00 -0.08 -0.81
C MET A 9 -5.36 0.60 -0.86
N GLY A 10 -5.81 0.91 -2.06
CA GLY A 10 -7.10 1.56 -2.27
C GLY A 10 -7.11 2.33 -3.58
N LEU A 11 -8.26 2.88 -3.92
CA LEU A 11 -8.45 3.66 -5.14
C LEU A 11 -7.65 4.97 -5.12
N PRO A 12 -7.32 5.53 -6.30
CA PRO A 12 -6.66 6.83 -6.38
C PRO A 12 -7.52 7.92 -5.72
N GLY A 13 -6.91 8.76 -4.90
CA GLY A 13 -7.63 9.81 -4.19
C GLY A 13 -8.21 9.40 -2.85
N ALA A 14 -8.04 8.15 -2.43
CA ALA A 14 -8.57 7.66 -1.16
C ALA A 14 -7.81 8.17 0.07
N GLY A 15 -6.61 8.75 -0.11
CA GLY A 15 -5.81 9.27 1.00
C GLY A 15 -4.67 8.37 1.46
N LYS A 16 -4.25 7.44 0.60
CA LYS A 16 -3.19 6.46 0.92
C LYS A 16 -1.85 7.12 1.28
N THR A 17 -1.43 8.08 0.47
CA THR A 17 -0.13 8.75 0.65
C THR A 17 -0.07 9.49 1.98
N THR A 18 -1.11 10.23 2.31
CA THR A 18 -1.19 10.97 3.57
C THR A 18 -1.14 10.04 4.78
N LEU A 19 -1.89 8.95 4.71
CA LEU A 19 -1.90 7.94 5.78
C LEU A 19 -0.52 7.26 5.90
N ALA A 20 0.07 6.92 4.77
CA ALA A 20 1.37 6.27 4.74
C ALA A 20 2.47 7.17 5.33
N ASP A 21 2.45 8.47 5.01
CA ASP A 21 3.40 9.43 5.59
C ASP A 21 3.26 9.51 7.11
N ALA A 22 2.02 9.60 7.59
CA ALA A 22 1.75 9.70 9.02
C ALA A 22 2.23 8.44 9.77
N LEU A 23 1.91 7.26 9.22
CA LEU A 23 2.30 5.99 9.84
C LEU A 23 3.82 5.78 9.79
N ALA A 24 4.47 6.14 8.69
CA ALA A 24 5.92 5.97 8.53
C ALA A 24 6.71 6.73 9.58
N LYS A 25 6.26 7.93 9.94
CA LYS A 25 6.88 8.74 10.98
C LYS A 25 6.76 8.07 12.35
N LYS A 26 5.62 7.41 12.62
CA LYS A 26 5.37 6.78 13.92
C LYS A 26 6.18 5.50 14.14
N ILE A 27 6.47 4.76 13.10
CA ILE A 27 7.19 3.48 13.21
C ILE A 27 8.59 3.52 12.58
N ASN A 28 9.04 4.70 12.16
CA ASN A 28 10.34 4.91 11.52
C ASN A 28 10.53 3.95 10.33
N ALA A 29 9.56 3.92 9.43
CA ALA A 29 9.58 3.05 8.25
C ALA A 29 10.09 3.80 7.02
N LYS A 30 10.63 3.02 6.07
CA LYS A 30 10.94 3.53 4.73
C LYS A 30 9.68 3.54 3.89
N ARG A 31 9.47 4.64 3.16
CA ARG A 31 8.35 4.77 2.25
C ARG A 31 8.70 4.23 0.87
N LEU A 32 7.76 3.52 0.28
CA LEU A 32 7.86 3.05 -1.09
C LEU A 32 6.62 3.51 -1.84
N ASN A 33 6.77 4.60 -2.60
CA ASN A 33 5.67 5.21 -3.34
C ASN A 33 5.63 4.67 -4.77
N ALA A 34 4.47 4.20 -5.20
CA ALA A 34 4.29 3.58 -6.50
C ALA A 34 4.57 4.53 -7.67
N ASP A 35 4.17 5.80 -7.53
CA ASP A 35 4.39 6.78 -8.62
C ASP A 35 5.87 7.05 -8.82
N GLU A 36 6.64 7.14 -7.74
CA GLU A 36 8.09 7.31 -7.83
C GLU A 36 8.76 6.09 -8.48
N VAL A 37 8.30 4.90 -8.13
CA VAL A 37 8.81 3.65 -8.72
C VAL A 37 8.51 3.59 -10.21
N ARG A 38 7.29 3.99 -10.63
CA ARG A 38 6.94 4.06 -12.06
C ARG A 38 7.80 5.08 -12.79
N LYS A 39 8.05 6.23 -12.18
CA LYS A 39 8.87 7.29 -12.78
C LYS A 39 10.29 6.79 -13.04
N GLU A 40 10.89 6.13 -12.08
CA GLU A 40 12.24 5.57 -12.22
C GLU A 40 12.30 4.48 -13.30
N ALA A 41 11.27 3.63 -13.37
CA ALA A 41 11.16 2.57 -14.37
C ALA A 41 10.72 3.07 -15.74
N ASN A 42 10.24 4.31 -15.82
CA ASN A 42 9.62 4.88 -17.02
C ASN A 42 8.52 3.95 -17.56
N ASP A 43 7.69 3.43 -16.67
CA ASP A 43 6.63 2.47 -17.01
C ASP A 43 5.29 2.97 -16.48
N TRP A 44 4.53 3.58 -17.37
CA TRP A 44 3.21 4.15 -17.08
C TRP A 44 2.08 3.30 -17.65
N ASP A 45 2.35 2.00 -17.84
CA ASP A 45 1.36 1.05 -18.32
C ASP A 45 0.43 0.64 -17.17
N PHE A 46 -0.84 1.07 -17.24
CA PHE A 46 -1.86 0.79 -16.23
C PHE A 46 -2.78 -0.38 -16.62
N SER A 47 -2.42 -1.14 -17.68
CA SER A 47 -3.10 -2.39 -18.00
C SER A 47 -2.87 -3.44 -16.90
N GLU A 48 -3.60 -4.56 -16.96
CA GLU A 48 -3.38 -5.65 -16.01
C GLU A 48 -1.93 -6.11 -15.99
N GLU A 49 -1.31 -6.27 -17.15
CA GLU A 49 0.09 -6.68 -17.26
C GLU A 49 1.03 -5.63 -16.67
N GLY A 50 0.79 -4.35 -16.96
CA GLY A 50 1.57 -3.26 -16.39
C GLY A 50 1.45 -3.17 -14.88
N ARG A 51 0.28 -3.45 -14.33
CA ARG A 51 0.06 -3.46 -12.89
C ARG A 51 0.73 -4.65 -12.21
N LYS A 52 0.80 -5.79 -12.89
CA LYS A 52 1.57 -6.95 -12.38
C LYS A 52 3.06 -6.64 -12.34
N ARG A 53 3.60 -6.02 -13.41
CA ARG A 53 5.01 -5.58 -13.43
C ARG A 53 5.29 -4.60 -12.30
N GLN A 54 4.38 -3.67 -12.05
CA GLN A 54 4.52 -2.71 -10.97
C GLN A 54 4.52 -3.39 -9.60
N ALA A 55 3.61 -4.33 -9.38
CA ALA A 55 3.56 -5.08 -8.13
C ALA A 55 4.86 -5.84 -7.89
N LYS A 56 5.44 -6.44 -8.94
CA LYS A 56 6.72 -7.12 -8.84
C LYS A 56 7.86 -6.17 -8.51
N ARG A 57 7.92 -5.01 -9.15
CA ARG A 57 8.93 -3.99 -8.83
C ARG A 57 8.81 -3.54 -7.37
N MET A 58 7.58 -3.27 -6.94
CA MET A 58 7.32 -2.88 -5.55
C MET A 58 7.74 -3.98 -4.58
N SER A 59 7.48 -5.23 -4.93
CA SER A 59 7.92 -6.39 -4.15
C SER A 59 9.44 -6.44 -4.02
N ASP A 60 10.15 -6.31 -5.13
CA ASP A 60 11.61 -6.37 -5.13
C ASP A 60 12.22 -5.26 -4.27
N PHE A 61 11.73 -4.04 -4.38
CA PHE A 61 12.19 -2.92 -3.55
C PHE A 61 11.85 -3.11 -2.07
N ALA A 62 10.64 -3.58 -1.78
CA ALA A 62 10.21 -3.79 -0.40
C ALA A 62 11.06 -4.85 0.30
N LEU A 63 11.33 -5.95 -0.38
CA LEU A 63 12.17 -7.02 0.16
C LEU A 63 13.61 -6.53 0.38
N LYS A 64 14.15 -5.75 -0.54
CA LYS A 64 15.48 -5.18 -0.41
C LYS A 64 15.55 -4.28 0.83
N LEU A 65 14.60 -3.37 1.00
CA LEU A 65 14.56 -2.46 2.14
C LEU A 65 14.42 -3.21 3.46
N LYS A 66 13.58 -4.23 3.50
CA LYS A 66 13.42 -5.07 4.70
C LYS A 66 14.70 -5.81 5.02
N ASN A 67 15.37 -6.37 4.03
CA ASN A 67 16.65 -7.08 4.20
C ASN A 67 17.76 -6.15 4.70
N GLU A 68 17.64 -4.85 4.42
CA GLU A 68 18.56 -3.82 4.91
C GLU A 68 18.23 -3.36 6.35
N GLY A 69 17.23 -3.95 6.98
CA GLY A 69 16.89 -3.69 8.37
C GLY A 69 15.77 -2.65 8.57
N ASN A 70 14.93 -2.43 7.58
CA ASN A 70 13.87 -1.41 7.65
C ASN A 70 12.48 -2.03 7.71
N ASN A 71 11.58 -1.37 8.44
CA ASN A 71 10.15 -1.50 8.19
C ASN A 71 9.84 -0.76 6.89
N VAL A 72 8.92 -1.28 6.10
CA VAL A 72 8.57 -0.72 4.80
C VAL A 72 7.07 -0.43 4.75
N ILE A 73 6.71 0.76 4.27
CA ILE A 73 5.32 1.09 3.98
C ILE A 73 5.22 1.38 2.49
N ALA A 74 4.52 0.52 1.77
CA ALA A 74 4.25 0.69 0.35
C ALA A 74 2.80 1.15 0.17
N ASP A 75 2.60 2.23 -0.57
CA ASP A 75 1.27 2.70 -0.92
C ASP A 75 1.08 2.67 -2.43
N PHE A 76 0.11 1.88 -2.87
CA PHE A 76 -0.30 1.80 -4.26
C PHE A 76 -1.70 1.19 -4.37
N ILE A 77 -2.29 1.28 -5.56
CA ILE A 77 -3.67 0.85 -5.76
C ILE A 77 -3.82 -0.65 -5.54
N CYS A 78 -2.92 -1.44 -6.12
CA CYS A 78 -2.92 -2.90 -6.04
C CYS A 78 -4.31 -3.48 -6.29
N PRO A 79 -4.88 -3.28 -7.49
CA PRO A 79 -6.32 -3.41 -7.69
C PRO A 79 -6.84 -4.84 -7.83
N THR A 80 -5.96 -5.82 -8.06
CA THR A 80 -6.38 -7.19 -8.35
C THR A 80 -5.80 -8.19 -7.35
N PRO A 81 -6.49 -9.33 -7.16
CA PRO A 81 -5.94 -10.41 -6.32
C PRO A 81 -4.57 -10.91 -6.80
N GLU A 82 -4.35 -10.93 -8.12
CA GLU A 82 -3.08 -11.36 -8.72
C GLU A 82 -1.94 -10.43 -8.31
N ALA A 83 -2.16 -9.11 -8.40
CA ALA A 83 -1.17 -8.13 -7.99
C ALA A 83 -0.87 -8.24 -6.48
N ARG A 84 -1.89 -8.49 -5.68
CA ARG A 84 -1.73 -8.64 -4.22
C ARG A 84 -0.91 -9.86 -3.86
N LYS A 85 -1.04 -10.95 -4.62
CA LYS A 85 -0.24 -12.16 -4.41
C LYS A 85 1.23 -11.95 -4.72
N LEU A 86 1.54 -11.03 -5.63
CA LEU A 86 2.93 -10.72 -6.01
C LEU A 86 3.62 -9.84 -4.96
N PHE A 87 2.88 -9.14 -4.13
CA PHE A 87 3.44 -8.24 -3.12
C PHE A 87 3.44 -8.91 -1.75
N PRO A 88 4.63 -9.08 -1.11
CA PRO A 88 4.75 -9.86 0.13
C PRO A 88 4.41 -9.03 1.38
N ALA A 89 3.17 -8.59 1.51
CA ALA A 89 2.73 -7.80 2.64
C ALA A 89 2.60 -8.65 3.91
N ASP A 90 3.17 -8.18 5.00
CA ASP A 90 2.97 -8.75 6.33
C ASP A 90 1.71 -8.19 6.99
N TYR A 91 1.28 -7.00 6.54
CA TYR A 91 0.13 -6.30 7.10
C TYR A 91 -0.50 -5.47 5.99
N ILE A 92 -1.81 -5.59 5.83
CA ILE A 92 -2.56 -4.91 4.76
C ILE A 92 -3.55 -3.93 5.36
N VAL A 93 -3.44 -2.67 4.94
CA VAL A 93 -4.38 -1.59 5.25
C VAL A 93 -5.20 -1.29 3.99
N TRP A 94 -6.49 -1.48 4.06
CA TRP A 94 -7.39 -1.11 2.97
C TRP A 94 -7.99 0.26 3.26
N VAL A 95 -7.64 1.24 2.42
CA VAL A 95 -8.17 2.60 2.51
C VAL A 95 -9.41 2.68 1.61
N ASP A 96 -10.57 2.61 2.25
CA ASP A 96 -11.89 2.51 1.60
C ASP A 96 -12.70 3.75 1.95
N THR A 97 -12.22 4.91 1.49
CA THR A 97 -12.82 6.21 1.81
C THR A 97 -13.66 6.77 0.68
N ILE A 98 -13.56 6.18 -0.52
CA ILE A 98 -14.31 6.60 -1.71
C ILE A 98 -14.79 5.35 -2.46
N LYS A 99 -15.94 5.48 -3.14
CA LYS A 99 -16.52 4.36 -3.88
C LYS A 99 -15.92 4.21 -5.26
N SER A 100 -15.47 5.32 -5.86
CA SER A 100 -14.81 5.32 -7.16
C SER A 100 -13.75 6.40 -7.20
N GLY A 101 -12.63 6.09 -7.80
CA GLY A 101 -11.56 7.05 -8.06
C GLY A 101 -11.80 7.80 -9.35
N ARG A 102 -10.88 8.69 -9.72
CA ARG A 102 -10.98 9.56 -10.90
C ARG A 102 -10.67 8.85 -12.23
N PHE A 103 -10.22 7.59 -12.19
CA PHE A 103 -9.89 6.82 -13.39
C PHE A 103 -10.82 5.63 -13.53
N ASP A 104 -11.72 5.67 -14.53
CA ASP A 104 -12.72 4.63 -14.75
C ASP A 104 -12.12 3.24 -14.95
N ASP A 105 -11.02 3.13 -15.70
CA ASP A 105 -10.36 1.85 -15.95
C ASP A 105 -9.88 1.22 -14.64
N THR A 106 -9.34 2.03 -13.74
CA THR A 106 -8.91 1.57 -12.42
C THR A 106 -10.11 1.13 -11.58
N ASN A 107 -11.20 1.89 -11.63
CA ASN A 107 -12.43 1.55 -10.89
C ASN A 107 -12.97 0.19 -11.33
N LYS A 108 -12.97 -0.08 -12.63
CA LYS A 108 -13.46 -1.36 -13.19
C LYS A 108 -12.54 -2.53 -12.82
N MET A 109 -11.25 -2.28 -12.75
CA MET A 109 -10.25 -3.30 -12.44
C MET A 109 -10.21 -3.64 -10.95
N PHE A 110 -10.60 -2.70 -10.09
CA PHE A 110 -10.43 -2.83 -8.65
C PHE A 110 -11.38 -3.87 -8.06
N VAL A 111 -10.80 -4.91 -7.47
CA VAL A 111 -11.51 -5.95 -6.73
C VAL A 111 -11.31 -5.70 -5.25
N LYS A 112 -12.38 -5.61 -4.48
CA LYS A 112 -12.29 -5.41 -3.04
C LYS A 112 -11.48 -6.54 -2.41
N PRO A 113 -10.57 -6.24 -1.45
CA PRO A 113 -9.79 -7.30 -0.81
C PRO A 113 -10.67 -8.16 0.08
N GLU A 114 -10.47 -9.47 0.01
CA GLU A 114 -11.11 -10.42 0.93
C GLU A 114 -10.34 -10.51 2.23
N LYS A 115 -9.02 -10.27 2.18
CA LYS A 115 -8.14 -10.30 3.34
C LYS A 115 -7.47 -8.95 3.52
N PHE A 116 -7.63 -8.39 4.71
CA PHE A 116 -6.97 -7.17 5.14
C PHE A 116 -6.87 -7.20 6.66
N ASP A 117 -5.88 -6.50 7.19
CA ASP A 117 -5.67 -6.44 8.64
C ASP A 117 -6.33 -5.22 9.27
N PHE A 118 -6.50 -4.15 8.48
CA PHE A 118 -7.10 -2.92 8.95
C PHE A 118 -7.90 -2.24 7.85
N HIS A 119 -9.09 -1.72 8.21
CA HIS A 119 -10.03 -1.11 7.28
C HIS A 119 -10.20 0.37 7.63
N VAL A 120 -9.78 1.26 6.75
CA VAL A 120 -9.86 2.71 6.93
C VAL A 120 -11.02 3.25 6.12
N THR A 121 -12.00 3.86 6.80
CA THR A 121 -13.26 4.26 6.18
C THR A 121 -13.49 5.77 6.12
N SER A 122 -12.53 6.57 6.59
CA SER A 122 -12.61 8.03 6.51
C SER A 122 -11.21 8.62 6.34
N GLN A 123 -11.15 9.87 5.87
CA GLN A 123 -9.87 10.55 5.64
C GLN A 123 -9.46 11.34 6.89
N ASN A 124 -8.86 10.64 7.84
CA ASN A 124 -8.28 11.23 9.04
C ASN A 124 -6.96 10.49 9.35
N ALA A 125 -5.91 10.86 8.64
CA ALA A 125 -4.63 10.15 8.71
C ALA A 125 -4.04 10.12 10.12
N LYS A 126 -4.18 11.19 10.89
CA LYS A 126 -3.65 11.26 12.25
C LYS A 126 -4.31 10.20 13.13
N GLU A 127 -5.62 10.17 13.16
CA GLU A 127 -6.38 9.23 13.99
C GLU A 127 -6.16 7.78 13.56
N TRP A 128 -6.25 7.52 12.23
CA TRP A 128 -6.09 6.17 11.73
C TRP A 128 -4.67 5.64 11.90
N SER A 129 -3.64 6.50 11.72
CA SER A 129 -2.26 6.06 11.94
C SER A 129 -2.00 5.67 13.40
N GLU A 130 -2.63 6.36 14.36
CA GLU A 130 -2.55 5.99 15.77
C GLU A 130 -3.22 4.65 16.05
N LYS A 131 -4.38 4.40 15.47
CA LYS A 131 -5.11 3.13 15.60
C LYS A 131 -4.33 1.97 14.97
N ILE A 132 -3.75 2.19 13.81
CA ILE A 132 -2.94 1.19 13.13
C ILE A 132 -1.69 0.85 13.97
N LEU A 133 -1.03 1.88 14.50
CA LEU A 133 0.13 1.67 15.38
C LEU A 133 -0.23 0.80 16.57
N THR A 134 -1.36 1.06 17.20
CA THR A 134 -1.85 0.27 18.33
C THR A 134 -2.08 -1.19 17.93
N ASP A 135 -2.72 -1.42 16.77
CA ASP A 135 -2.96 -2.77 16.26
C ASP A 135 -1.66 -3.50 15.93
N LEU A 136 -0.72 -2.83 15.29
CA LEU A 136 0.60 -3.39 14.99
C LEU A 136 1.34 -3.81 16.26
N SER A 137 1.23 -3.03 17.31
CA SER A 137 1.88 -3.32 18.59
C SER A 137 1.31 -4.56 19.27
N LYS A 138 0.04 -4.89 19.04
CA LYS A 138 -0.59 -6.09 19.56
C LYS A 138 -0.16 -7.36 18.85
N ASN A 139 0.34 -7.24 17.63
CA ASN A 139 0.71 -8.37 16.77
C ASN A 139 2.22 -8.64 16.76
N VAL A 140 2.88 -8.29 17.83
CA VAL A 140 4.33 -8.51 17.99
C VAL A 140 4.60 -9.88 18.58
#